data_a89943acecc4e66e826f7434244980b2
#
_entry.id   a89943acecc4e66e826f7434244980b2
#
_cell.length_a   1.000
_cell.length_b   1.000
_cell.length_c   1.000
_cell.angle_alpha   90.00
_cell.angle_beta   90.00
_cell.angle_gamma   90.00
#
_symmetry.space_group_name_H-M   'P 1'
#
loop_
_entity.id
_entity.type
_entity.pdbx_description
1 polymer ?
#
loop_
_entity_poly.entity_id
_entity_poly.type
_entity_poly.pdbx_seq_one_letter_code
_entity_poly.pdbx_strand_id
1 'polypeptide(L)'
;MLIDGFPAEMFATNCWVIAPAAGEECFVVDPGIANPDAIRLLEEVLTRNRLKPIAVIATHGHLDHTYSIGPICGAKGIPAYVHSADRELLAHPERAFSAEGPLGELFEGLAFSEPDEVIELTDGVQLSLAGLDLVIDHAPGHTFGSILIRLPGAEPTILTGDVLFAGAIGRTDLPTGSASAMRTSLRTKILTLPDEYLVLPGHGARTTIGAERSSNPYLSALVAGSDDSFSR
;
A
#
# COMPACT_ATOMS: atom_id res chain seq x y z
N MET A 1 -0.74 15.68 -12.01
CA MET A 1 -1.47 14.88 -11.00
C MET A 1 -1.13 15.44 -9.62
N LEU A 2 -2.10 15.52 -8.69
CA LEU A 2 -1.86 15.90 -7.29
C LEU A 2 -1.57 14.64 -6.48
N ILE A 3 -0.45 14.65 -5.75
CA ILE A 3 -0.03 13.60 -4.81
C ILE A 3 0.25 14.26 -3.48
N ASP A 4 -0.59 14.03 -2.49
CA ASP A 4 -0.46 14.53 -1.13
C ASP A 4 -0.63 13.38 -0.14
N GLY A 5 -0.48 13.60 1.14
CA GLY A 5 -0.63 12.57 2.15
C GLY A 5 0.03 12.94 3.47
N PHE A 6 0.14 11.96 4.35
CA PHE A 6 0.76 12.09 5.66
C PHE A 6 1.31 10.73 6.13
N PRO A 7 2.34 10.71 6.96
CA PRO A 7 2.69 9.50 7.70
C PRO A 7 1.71 9.32 8.87
N ALA A 8 1.11 8.14 9.00
CA ALA A 8 0.30 7.79 10.16
C ALA A 8 1.18 7.68 11.41
N GLU A 9 0.66 8.09 12.59
CA GLU A 9 1.47 8.19 13.82
C GLU A 9 2.07 6.85 14.27
N MET A 10 1.28 5.78 14.17
CA MET A 10 1.79 4.44 14.46
C MET A 10 2.42 3.84 13.20
N PHE A 11 3.63 3.29 13.34
CA PHE A 11 4.43 2.66 12.28
C PHE A 11 4.89 3.60 11.15
N ALA A 12 4.50 4.87 11.14
CA ALA A 12 4.80 5.85 10.09
C ALA A 12 4.40 5.38 8.68
N THR A 13 3.28 4.64 8.59
CA THR A 13 2.70 4.22 7.30
C THR A 13 2.31 5.44 6.49
N ASN A 14 2.73 5.50 5.26
CA ASN A 14 2.39 6.60 4.35
C ASN A 14 0.96 6.45 3.84
N CYS A 15 0.05 7.28 4.33
CA CYS A 15 -1.24 7.48 3.69
C CYS A 15 -1.08 8.38 2.47
N TRP A 16 -1.45 7.87 1.30
CA TRP A 16 -1.42 8.65 0.06
C TRP A 16 -2.82 9.09 -0.36
N VAL A 17 -2.94 10.33 -0.81
CA VAL A 17 -4.16 10.90 -1.40
C VAL A 17 -3.84 11.35 -2.82
N ILE A 18 -4.50 10.73 -3.79
CA ILE A 18 -4.21 10.91 -5.22
C ILE A 18 -5.43 11.50 -5.92
N ALA A 19 -5.21 12.55 -6.70
CA ALA A 19 -6.25 13.23 -7.48
C ALA A 19 -5.69 13.74 -8.81
N PRO A 20 -6.52 14.01 -9.82
CA PRO A 20 -6.09 14.69 -11.05
C PRO A 20 -5.54 16.08 -10.77
N ALA A 21 -6.25 16.85 -9.92
CA ALA A 21 -5.89 18.21 -9.51
C ALA A 21 -6.58 18.58 -8.19
N ALA A 22 -6.23 19.71 -7.63
CA ALA A 22 -6.93 20.27 -6.48
C ALA A 22 -8.39 20.63 -6.85
N GLY A 23 -9.33 20.38 -5.95
CA GLY A 23 -10.75 20.62 -6.13
C GLY A 23 -11.53 19.47 -6.79
N GLU A 24 -10.84 18.38 -7.11
CA GLU A 24 -11.40 17.21 -7.81
C GLU A 24 -11.72 16.05 -6.85
N GLU A 25 -12.26 14.97 -7.38
CA GLU A 25 -12.37 13.70 -6.68
C GLU A 25 -10.96 13.09 -6.46
N CYS A 26 -10.82 12.27 -5.41
CA CYS A 26 -9.58 11.59 -5.10
C CYS A 26 -9.85 10.17 -4.60
N PHE A 27 -8.81 9.36 -4.57
CA PHE A 27 -8.80 8.12 -3.79
C PHE A 27 -7.68 8.16 -2.75
N VAL A 28 -7.89 7.40 -1.68
CA VAL A 28 -6.98 7.29 -0.54
C VAL A 28 -6.32 5.92 -0.57
N VAL A 29 -5.04 5.84 -0.26
CA VAL A 29 -4.30 4.56 -0.21
C VAL A 29 -3.67 4.43 1.16
N ASP A 30 -3.87 3.28 1.81
CA ASP A 30 -3.28 2.89 3.09
C ASP A 30 -3.41 3.96 4.17
N PRO A 31 -4.62 4.24 4.68
CA PRO A 31 -4.84 5.32 5.63
C PRO A 31 -4.16 5.13 6.99
N GLY A 32 -3.62 3.94 7.25
CA GLY A 32 -2.79 3.67 8.40
C GLY A 32 -3.53 3.50 9.72
N ILE A 33 -2.75 3.44 10.81
CA ILE A 33 -3.24 3.58 12.18
C ILE A 33 -2.87 4.97 12.67
N ALA A 34 -3.84 5.82 12.87
CA ALA A 34 -3.67 7.01 13.65
C ALA A 34 -4.77 7.04 14.72
N ASN A 35 -4.40 6.90 15.95
CA ASN A 35 -5.31 6.98 17.09
C ASN A 35 -4.96 8.24 17.91
N PRO A 36 -5.87 9.22 18.03
CA PRO A 36 -7.27 9.19 17.56
C PRO A 36 -7.50 9.72 16.14
N ASP A 37 -6.47 9.98 15.32
CA ASP A 37 -6.53 11.08 14.37
C ASP A 37 -6.24 10.77 12.88
N ALA A 38 -6.30 9.51 12.37
CA ALA A 38 -6.17 9.28 10.92
C ALA A 38 -7.26 10.03 10.13
N ILE A 39 -8.48 10.06 10.67
CA ILE A 39 -9.59 10.78 10.05
C ILE A 39 -9.29 12.27 10.04
N ARG A 40 -8.78 12.84 11.13
CA ARG A 40 -8.43 14.27 11.19
C ARG A 40 -7.30 14.63 10.21
N LEU A 41 -6.22 13.83 10.18
CA LEU A 41 -5.11 14.07 9.25
C LEU A 41 -5.56 13.97 7.78
N LEU A 42 -6.43 13.00 7.47
CA LEU A 42 -7.04 12.90 6.15
C LEU A 42 -7.90 14.13 5.85
N GLU A 43 -8.75 14.58 6.79
CA GLU A 43 -9.58 15.77 6.61
C GLU A 43 -8.75 17.05 6.37
N GLU A 44 -7.58 17.16 7.00
CA GLU A 44 -6.65 18.28 6.75
C GLU A 44 -6.15 18.25 5.29
N VAL A 45 -5.76 17.05 4.78
CA VAL A 45 -5.35 16.89 3.37
C VAL A 45 -6.49 17.22 2.42
N LEU A 46 -7.68 16.66 2.67
CA LEU A 46 -8.86 16.88 1.84
C LEU A 46 -9.26 18.35 1.82
N THR A 47 -9.27 19.01 2.97
CA THR A 47 -9.68 20.42 3.10
C THR A 47 -8.69 21.35 2.41
N ARG A 48 -7.38 21.21 2.66
CA ARG A 48 -6.36 22.11 2.06
C ARG A 48 -6.32 22.02 0.54
N ASN A 49 -6.63 20.85 -0.01
CA ASN A 49 -6.65 20.61 -1.45
C ASN A 49 -8.08 20.67 -2.05
N ARG A 50 -9.12 20.84 -1.22
CA ARG A 50 -10.54 20.83 -1.61
C ARG A 50 -10.93 19.55 -2.35
N LEU A 51 -10.46 18.39 -1.87
CA LEU A 51 -10.67 17.09 -2.47
C LEU A 51 -11.93 16.40 -1.92
N LYS A 52 -12.54 15.55 -2.76
CA LYS A 52 -13.64 14.68 -2.39
C LYS A 52 -13.22 13.22 -2.55
N PRO A 53 -13.03 12.45 -1.45
CA PRO A 53 -12.68 11.05 -1.56
C PRO A 53 -13.86 10.23 -2.09
N ILE A 54 -13.57 9.29 -2.99
CA ILE A 54 -14.56 8.39 -3.60
C ILE A 54 -14.23 6.91 -3.39
N ALA A 55 -13.03 6.59 -2.91
CA ALA A 55 -12.59 5.23 -2.65
C ALA A 55 -11.42 5.21 -1.68
N VAL A 56 -11.24 4.08 -0.98
CA VAL A 56 -10.00 3.73 -0.28
C VAL A 56 -9.44 2.46 -0.91
N ILE A 57 -8.13 2.39 -1.14
CA ILE A 57 -7.45 1.20 -1.67
C ILE A 57 -6.41 0.75 -0.64
N ALA A 58 -6.44 -0.53 -0.25
CA ALA A 58 -5.37 -1.16 0.52
C ALA A 58 -4.35 -1.77 -0.43
N THR A 59 -3.06 -1.44 -0.26
CA THR A 59 -1.97 -2.11 -0.99
C THR A 59 -1.81 -3.56 -0.52
N HIS A 60 -2.11 -3.83 0.74
CA HIS A 60 -2.13 -5.16 1.35
C HIS A 60 -2.92 -5.13 2.67
N GLY A 61 -3.09 -6.30 3.29
CA GLY A 61 -3.99 -6.48 4.43
C GLY A 61 -3.40 -6.26 5.82
N HIS A 62 -2.16 -5.79 5.98
CA HIS A 62 -1.61 -5.54 7.31
C HIS A 62 -2.32 -4.39 8.02
N LEU A 63 -2.46 -4.55 9.34
CA LEU A 63 -3.29 -3.68 10.16
C LEU A 63 -2.83 -2.22 10.15
N ASP A 64 -1.52 -1.99 10.12
CA ASP A 64 -0.94 -0.65 10.07
C ASP A 64 -1.22 0.10 8.75
N HIS A 65 -1.72 -0.58 7.72
CA HIS A 65 -2.24 0.00 6.49
C HIS A 65 -3.76 0.11 6.47
N THR A 66 -4.46 -0.83 7.13
CA THR A 66 -5.90 -1.04 6.92
C THR A 66 -6.79 -0.60 8.08
N TYR A 67 -6.24 -0.37 9.29
CA TYR A 67 -7.03 -0.08 10.50
C TYR A 67 -8.09 1.01 10.32
N SER A 68 -7.72 2.11 9.68
CA SER A 68 -8.61 3.26 9.50
C SER A 68 -9.55 3.15 8.30
N ILE A 69 -9.47 2.08 7.49
CA ILE A 69 -10.30 1.92 6.28
C ILE A 69 -11.79 1.88 6.64
N GLY A 70 -12.20 0.99 7.57
CA GLY A 70 -13.59 0.87 7.98
C GLY A 70 -14.19 2.20 8.48
N PRO A 71 -13.56 2.87 9.45
CA PRO A 71 -14.01 4.18 9.92
C PRO A 71 -14.10 5.25 8.83
N ILE A 72 -13.13 5.32 7.91
CA ILE A 72 -13.13 6.30 6.81
C ILE A 72 -14.25 5.99 5.80
N CYS A 73 -14.35 4.74 5.37
CA CYS A 73 -15.37 4.31 4.42
C CYS A 73 -16.78 4.56 4.98
N GLY A 74 -17.03 4.20 6.24
CA GLY A 74 -18.30 4.44 6.90
C GLY A 74 -18.63 5.93 7.04
N ALA A 75 -17.66 6.77 7.43
CA ALA A 75 -17.87 8.21 7.57
C ALA A 75 -18.10 8.92 6.22
N LYS A 76 -17.52 8.42 5.12
CA LYS A 76 -17.61 9.03 3.79
C LYS A 76 -18.64 8.37 2.87
N GLY A 77 -19.14 7.18 3.21
CA GLY A 77 -20.05 6.40 2.36
C GLY A 77 -19.37 5.95 1.07
N ILE A 78 -18.12 5.48 1.13
CA ILE A 78 -17.30 5.10 -0.02
C ILE A 78 -16.79 3.66 0.13
N PRO A 79 -16.57 2.93 -0.99
CA PRO A 79 -16.06 1.56 -0.97
C PRO A 79 -14.57 1.50 -0.62
N ALA A 80 -14.17 0.33 -0.10
CA ALA A 80 -12.77 -0.08 -0.01
C ALA A 80 -12.43 -1.07 -1.12
N TYR A 81 -11.17 -1.02 -1.57
CA TYR A 81 -10.61 -1.98 -2.53
C TYR A 81 -9.45 -2.71 -1.87
N VAL A 82 -9.40 -4.03 -2.01
CA VAL A 82 -8.33 -4.88 -1.50
C VAL A 82 -8.15 -6.10 -2.42
N HIS A 83 -6.95 -6.64 -2.52
CA HIS A 83 -6.75 -7.89 -3.26
C HIS A 83 -7.45 -9.05 -2.56
N SER A 84 -8.09 -9.95 -3.33
CA SER A 84 -8.88 -11.06 -2.81
C SER A 84 -8.12 -11.96 -1.82
N ALA A 85 -6.82 -12.15 -2.01
CA ALA A 85 -5.99 -12.97 -1.11
C ALA A 85 -5.76 -12.36 0.28
N ASP A 86 -5.92 -11.05 0.43
CA ASP A 86 -5.82 -10.35 1.72
C ASP A 86 -7.19 -9.90 2.25
N ARG A 87 -8.29 -10.24 1.53
CA ARG A 87 -9.66 -9.81 1.90
C ARG A 87 -10.02 -10.13 3.34
N GLU A 88 -9.65 -11.32 3.80
CA GLU A 88 -9.96 -11.77 5.17
C GLU A 88 -9.20 -10.99 6.24
N LEU A 89 -8.06 -10.37 5.91
CA LEU A 89 -7.27 -9.61 6.88
C LEU A 89 -7.96 -8.30 7.33
N LEU A 90 -8.93 -7.80 6.58
CA LEU A 90 -9.72 -6.63 7.01
C LEU A 90 -10.58 -6.96 8.24
N ALA A 91 -11.12 -8.18 8.33
CA ALA A 91 -11.92 -8.64 9.47
C ALA A 91 -11.07 -9.36 10.52
N HIS A 92 -9.99 -9.99 10.10
CA HIS A 92 -9.15 -10.88 10.89
C HIS A 92 -7.67 -10.51 10.78
N PRO A 93 -7.27 -9.28 11.15
CA PRO A 93 -5.89 -8.81 11.02
C PRO A 93 -4.89 -9.64 11.87
N GLU A 94 -5.37 -10.31 12.93
CA GLU A 94 -4.59 -11.22 13.76
C GLU A 94 -3.97 -12.40 12.97
N ARG A 95 -4.50 -12.72 11.80
CA ARG A 95 -3.95 -13.78 10.93
C ARG A 95 -2.65 -13.39 10.25
N ALA A 96 -2.34 -12.10 10.21
CA ALA A 96 -1.13 -11.57 9.60
C ALA A 96 0.07 -11.50 10.54
N PHE A 97 -0.10 -11.76 11.84
CA PHE A 97 0.98 -11.72 12.83
C PHE A 97 0.82 -12.82 13.88
N SER A 98 1.90 -13.10 14.65
CA SER A 98 1.80 -14.02 15.78
C SER A 98 1.15 -13.34 16.97
N ALA A 99 0.04 -13.90 17.45
CA ALA A 99 -0.68 -13.39 18.62
C ALA A 99 0.15 -13.43 19.92
N GLU A 100 1.16 -14.31 19.99
CA GLU A 100 2.06 -14.47 21.14
C GLU A 100 3.24 -13.47 21.11
N GLY A 101 3.30 -12.58 20.10
CA GLY A 101 4.39 -11.63 19.94
C GLY A 101 4.03 -10.20 20.39
N PRO A 102 5.02 -9.28 20.40
CA PRO A 102 4.81 -7.88 20.77
C PRO A 102 3.71 -7.17 19.97
N LEU A 103 3.44 -7.59 18.74
CA LEU A 103 2.35 -7.05 17.91
C LEU A 103 0.98 -7.50 18.44
N GLY A 104 0.85 -8.74 18.94
CA GLY A 104 -0.38 -9.21 19.55
C GLY A 104 -0.78 -8.36 20.76
N GLU A 105 0.17 -8.10 21.66
CA GLU A 105 -0.03 -7.23 22.83
C GLU A 105 -0.38 -5.79 22.43
N LEU A 106 0.28 -5.26 21.40
CA LEU A 106 0.06 -3.89 20.91
C LEU A 106 -1.36 -3.69 20.34
N PHE A 107 -1.92 -4.72 19.73
CA PHE A 107 -3.25 -4.68 19.11
C PHE A 107 -4.36 -5.23 20.01
N GLU A 108 -4.03 -5.68 21.23
CA GLU A 108 -5.02 -6.11 22.21
C GLU A 108 -5.97 -4.98 22.57
N GLY A 109 -7.27 -5.24 22.43
CA GLY A 109 -8.32 -4.25 22.73
C GLY A 109 -8.64 -3.25 21.59
N LEU A 110 -7.98 -3.32 20.43
CA LEU A 110 -8.41 -2.57 19.27
C LEU A 110 -9.69 -3.19 18.68
N ALA A 111 -10.65 -2.34 18.33
CA ALA A 111 -11.84 -2.75 17.60
C ALA A 111 -11.60 -2.64 16.10
N PHE A 112 -11.88 -3.72 15.38
CA PHE A 112 -11.80 -3.76 13.92
C PHE A 112 -13.19 -3.67 13.33
N SER A 113 -13.35 -2.92 12.25
CA SER A 113 -14.59 -2.85 11.50
C SER A 113 -14.30 -2.96 10.01
N GLU A 114 -14.98 -3.90 9.36
CA GLU A 114 -14.97 -3.93 7.90
C GLU A 114 -15.79 -2.76 7.32
N PRO A 115 -15.41 -2.24 6.16
CA PRO A 115 -16.28 -1.37 5.38
C PRO A 115 -17.57 -2.09 4.95
N ASP A 116 -18.67 -1.33 4.80
CA ASP A 116 -19.94 -1.87 4.30
C ASP A 116 -19.83 -2.40 2.88
N GLU A 117 -18.94 -1.81 2.07
CA GLU A 117 -18.67 -2.22 0.70
C GLU A 117 -17.18 -2.45 0.48
N VAL A 118 -16.82 -3.69 0.13
CA VAL A 118 -15.45 -4.09 -0.23
C VAL A 118 -15.44 -4.71 -1.61
N ILE A 119 -14.62 -4.13 -2.50
CA ILE A 119 -14.42 -4.58 -3.87
C ILE A 119 -13.10 -5.33 -3.95
N GLU A 120 -13.16 -6.59 -4.36
CA GLU A 120 -11.98 -7.43 -4.48
C GLU A 120 -11.23 -7.16 -5.77
N LEU A 121 -9.91 -7.00 -5.66
CA LEU A 121 -8.99 -6.81 -6.77
C LEU A 121 -8.30 -8.11 -7.14
N THR A 122 -7.89 -8.20 -8.41
CA THR A 122 -7.08 -9.30 -8.95
C THR A 122 -5.99 -8.74 -9.87
N ASP A 123 -5.01 -9.58 -10.24
CA ASP A 123 -3.90 -9.18 -11.12
C ASP A 123 -4.40 -8.67 -12.49
N GLY A 124 -3.82 -7.57 -12.95
CA GLY A 124 -4.08 -6.98 -14.26
C GLY A 124 -5.39 -6.19 -14.38
N VAL A 125 -6.16 -6.05 -13.29
CA VAL A 125 -7.37 -5.22 -13.31
C VAL A 125 -7.02 -3.78 -13.64
N GLN A 126 -7.80 -3.18 -14.54
CA GLN A 126 -7.75 -1.76 -14.85
C GLN A 126 -8.95 -1.07 -14.22
N LEU A 127 -8.70 -0.01 -13.50
CA LEU A 127 -9.71 0.80 -12.84
C LEU A 127 -9.63 2.23 -13.36
N SER A 128 -10.76 2.92 -13.42
CA SER A 128 -10.80 4.36 -13.57
C SER A 128 -11.44 4.95 -12.31
N LEU A 129 -10.63 5.59 -11.47
CA LEU A 129 -11.06 6.21 -10.21
C LEU A 129 -10.65 7.68 -10.19
N ALA A 130 -11.57 8.55 -9.79
CA ALA A 130 -11.33 9.98 -9.71
C ALA A 130 -10.79 10.56 -11.04
N GLY A 131 -11.19 10.01 -12.19
CA GLY A 131 -10.69 10.45 -13.51
C GLY A 131 -9.23 10.04 -13.82
N LEU A 132 -8.65 9.15 -13.03
CA LEU A 132 -7.32 8.57 -13.24
C LEU A 132 -7.44 7.09 -13.61
N ASP A 133 -6.64 6.65 -14.59
CA ASP A 133 -6.54 5.24 -14.95
C ASP A 133 -5.47 4.55 -14.10
N LEU A 134 -5.83 3.45 -13.48
CA LEU A 134 -4.97 2.63 -12.63
C LEU A 134 -4.84 1.22 -13.21
N VAL A 135 -3.68 0.63 -13.05
CA VAL A 135 -3.44 -0.80 -13.31
C VAL A 135 -3.00 -1.45 -12.01
N ILE A 136 -3.69 -2.50 -11.63
CA ILE A 136 -3.39 -3.29 -10.43
C ILE A 136 -2.49 -4.46 -10.83
N ASP A 137 -1.31 -4.52 -10.26
CA ASP A 137 -0.41 -5.66 -10.41
C ASP A 137 -0.34 -6.44 -9.10
N HIS A 138 -0.71 -7.70 -9.11
CA HIS A 138 -0.53 -8.58 -7.95
C HIS A 138 0.96 -8.87 -7.77
N ALA A 139 1.48 -8.55 -6.60
CA ALA A 139 2.89 -8.64 -6.25
C ALA A 139 3.08 -9.29 -4.87
N PRO A 140 2.71 -10.58 -4.72
CA PRO A 140 2.77 -11.27 -3.44
C PRO A 140 4.20 -11.39 -2.93
N GLY A 141 4.34 -11.46 -1.60
CA GLY A 141 5.63 -11.65 -0.96
C GLY A 141 5.73 -11.05 0.43
N HIS A 142 5.30 -9.81 0.61
CA HIS A 142 5.11 -9.23 1.94
C HIS A 142 3.84 -9.79 2.59
N THR A 143 2.73 -9.79 1.82
CA THR A 143 1.54 -10.60 2.09
C THR A 143 1.18 -11.41 0.85
N PHE A 144 0.19 -12.31 0.99
CA PHE A 144 -0.35 -13.06 -0.16
C PHE A 144 -1.10 -12.14 -1.14
N GLY A 145 -1.71 -11.06 -0.66
CA GLY A 145 -2.50 -10.12 -1.45
C GLY A 145 -1.83 -8.79 -1.73
N SER A 146 -0.51 -8.64 -1.50
CA SER A 146 0.19 -7.41 -1.84
C SER A 146 0.02 -7.03 -3.31
N ILE A 147 -0.30 -5.75 -3.56
CA ILE A 147 -0.45 -5.20 -4.90
C ILE A 147 0.44 -3.97 -5.11
N LEU A 148 0.73 -3.71 -6.37
CA LEU A 148 1.24 -2.45 -6.86
C LEU A 148 0.11 -1.72 -7.59
N ILE A 149 0.00 -0.41 -7.39
CA ILE A 149 -0.99 0.42 -8.07
C ILE A 149 -0.23 1.33 -9.03
N ARG A 150 -0.29 1.04 -10.33
CA ARG A 150 0.37 1.87 -11.35
C ARG A 150 -0.58 2.90 -11.92
N LEU A 151 -0.11 4.14 -12.00
CA LEU A 151 -0.75 5.24 -12.70
C LEU A 151 0.15 5.60 -13.90
N PRO A 152 -0.15 5.04 -15.09
CA PRO A 152 0.58 5.38 -16.30
C PRO A 152 0.25 6.82 -16.72
N GLY A 153 1.14 7.46 -17.46
CA GLY A 153 0.90 8.81 -17.97
C GLY A 153 2.17 9.62 -18.11
N ALA A 154 2.04 10.95 -18.21
CA ALA A 154 3.19 11.85 -18.39
C ALA A 154 4.12 11.89 -17.16
N GLU A 155 3.56 11.65 -15.98
CA GLU A 155 4.30 11.50 -14.72
C GLU A 155 3.99 10.10 -14.15
N PRO A 156 4.60 9.04 -14.70
CA PRO A 156 4.27 7.68 -14.32
C PRO A 156 4.59 7.46 -12.83
N THR A 157 3.61 6.96 -12.10
CA THR A 157 3.69 6.79 -10.65
C THR A 157 3.27 5.38 -10.28
N ILE A 158 3.89 4.81 -9.25
CA ILE A 158 3.53 3.51 -8.69
C ILE A 158 3.50 3.59 -7.17
N LEU A 159 2.38 3.15 -6.59
CA LEU A 159 2.30 2.91 -5.15
C LEU A 159 2.68 1.46 -4.91
N THR A 160 3.67 1.24 -4.06
CA THR A 160 4.29 -0.07 -3.90
C THR A 160 3.92 -0.76 -2.58
N GLY A 161 3.19 -0.06 -1.70
CA GLY A 161 2.97 -0.57 -0.35
C GLY A 161 4.29 -1.05 0.23
N ASP A 162 4.29 -2.26 0.76
CA ASP A 162 5.47 -2.86 1.39
C ASP A 162 6.23 -3.86 0.49
N VAL A 163 6.05 -3.75 -0.82
CA VAL A 163 6.87 -4.53 -1.77
C VAL A 163 8.24 -3.89 -2.00
N LEU A 164 8.30 -2.55 -2.14
CA LEU A 164 9.56 -1.83 -2.41
C LEU A 164 9.59 -0.51 -1.64
N PHE A 165 10.69 -0.26 -0.94
CA PHE A 165 11.03 0.98 -0.24
C PHE A 165 12.29 1.62 -0.82
N ALA A 166 12.59 2.84 -0.39
CA ALA A 166 13.87 3.47 -0.65
C ALA A 166 15.01 2.67 0.04
N GLY A 167 15.79 1.96 -0.76
CA GLY A 167 16.94 1.14 -0.31
C GLY A 167 16.57 -0.18 0.39
N ALA A 168 15.30 -0.59 0.41
CA ALA A 168 14.84 -1.81 1.09
C ALA A 168 13.63 -2.45 0.41
N ILE A 169 13.17 -3.57 0.96
CA ILE A 169 11.92 -4.24 0.65
C ILE A 169 11.17 -4.58 1.93
N GLY A 170 9.87 -4.88 1.84
CA GLY A 170 9.10 -5.39 2.96
C GLY A 170 9.59 -6.75 3.45
N ARG A 171 9.42 -7.00 4.74
CA ARG A 171 9.72 -8.30 5.35
C ARG A 171 8.82 -9.40 4.78
N THR A 172 9.30 -10.62 4.82
CA THR A 172 8.62 -11.78 4.22
C THR A 172 8.46 -12.96 5.18
N ASP A 173 8.74 -12.74 6.45
CA ASP A 173 8.80 -13.76 7.53
C ASP A 173 7.52 -13.79 8.38
N LEU A 174 6.55 -12.94 8.13
CA LEU A 174 5.23 -12.98 8.78
C LEU A 174 4.37 -14.11 8.20
N PRO A 175 3.29 -14.55 8.90
CA PRO A 175 2.47 -15.68 8.47
C PRO A 175 1.94 -15.64 7.04
N THR A 176 1.69 -14.43 6.51
CA THR A 176 1.21 -14.19 5.14
C THR A 176 2.34 -13.89 4.16
N GLY A 177 3.60 -13.95 4.60
CA GLY A 177 4.77 -13.61 3.81
C GLY A 177 5.37 -14.78 3.04
N SER A 178 6.16 -14.48 2.00
CA SER A 178 6.92 -15.46 1.22
C SER A 178 8.10 -14.82 0.51
N ALA A 179 9.33 -15.15 0.94
CA ALA A 179 10.55 -14.65 0.29
C ALA A 179 10.66 -15.06 -1.18
N SER A 180 10.20 -16.26 -1.55
CA SER A 180 10.22 -16.73 -2.94
C SER A 180 9.23 -15.96 -3.82
N ALA A 181 8.04 -15.67 -3.30
CA ALA A 181 7.05 -14.85 -3.99
C ALA A 181 7.56 -13.41 -4.15
N MET A 182 8.14 -12.80 -3.10
CA MET A 182 8.75 -11.47 -3.16
C MET A 182 9.80 -11.38 -4.27
N ARG A 183 10.72 -12.35 -4.35
CA ARG A 183 11.72 -12.40 -5.43
C ARG A 183 11.07 -12.40 -6.81
N THR A 184 10.02 -13.20 -6.98
CA THR A 184 9.28 -13.29 -8.25
C THR A 184 8.61 -11.96 -8.57
N SER A 185 7.93 -11.35 -7.61
CA SER A 185 7.27 -10.06 -7.77
C SER A 185 8.26 -8.95 -8.15
N LEU A 186 9.39 -8.87 -7.44
CA LEU A 186 10.44 -7.89 -7.76
C LEU A 186 11.01 -8.08 -9.17
N ARG A 187 11.27 -9.32 -9.59
CA ARG A 187 11.79 -9.62 -10.94
C ARG A 187 10.79 -9.29 -12.05
N THR A 188 9.52 -9.64 -11.85
CA THR A 188 8.52 -9.62 -12.93
C THR A 188 7.69 -8.33 -12.96
N LYS A 189 7.54 -7.65 -11.83
CA LYS A 189 6.70 -6.45 -11.71
C LYS A 189 7.51 -5.17 -11.47
N ILE A 190 8.63 -5.21 -10.76
CA ILE A 190 9.46 -4.03 -10.44
C ILE A 190 10.60 -3.84 -11.45
N LEU A 191 11.45 -4.86 -11.65
CA LEU A 191 12.62 -4.75 -12.53
C LEU A 191 12.27 -4.58 -14.01
N THR A 192 11.03 -4.82 -14.40
CA THR A 192 10.52 -4.60 -15.77
C THR A 192 10.02 -3.19 -16.03
N LEU A 193 9.86 -2.37 -14.98
CA LEU A 193 9.35 -1.00 -15.10
C LEU A 193 10.44 -0.05 -15.60
N PRO A 194 10.07 0.99 -16.36
CA PRO A 194 10.94 2.10 -16.71
C PRO A 194 11.46 2.86 -15.49
N ASP A 195 12.67 3.43 -15.60
CA ASP A 195 13.38 4.09 -14.51
C ASP A 195 12.70 5.37 -14.01
N GLU A 196 11.89 6.02 -14.85
CA GLU A 196 11.19 7.27 -14.56
C GLU A 196 9.97 7.12 -13.64
N TYR A 197 9.50 5.91 -13.34
CA TYR A 197 8.40 5.73 -12.41
C TYR A 197 8.75 6.31 -11.04
N LEU A 198 7.94 7.26 -10.57
CA LEU A 198 7.94 7.73 -9.18
C LEU A 198 7.38 6.62 -8.29
N VAL A 199 8.11 6.23 -7.25
CA VAL A 199 7.70 5.22 -6.28
C VAL A 199 7.16 5.89 -5.02
N LEU A 200 5.94 5.54 -4.65
CA LEU A 200 5.26 5.93 -3.41
C LEU A 200 5.16 4.69 -2.51
N PRO A 201 6.08 4.50 -1.57
CA PRO A 201 6.09 3.31 -0.72
C PRO A 201 5.11 3.40 0.45
N GLY A 202 4.81 2.26 1.08
CA GLY A 202 4.03 2.18 2.31
C GLY A 202 4.75 2.81 3.50
N HIS A 203 6.08 2.79 3.52
CA HIS A 203 6.90 3.43 4.56
C HIS A 203 8.10 4.18 3.98
N GLY A 204 8.53 5.22 4.68
CA GLY A 204 9.74 5.97 4.36
C GLY A 204 9.59 6.95 3.20
N ALA A 205 10.71 7.29 2.58
CA ALA A 205 10.78 8.33 1.57
C ALA A 205 10.31 7.85 0.18
N ARG A 206 9.80 8.78 -0.63
CA ARG A 206 9.60 8.57 -2.06
C ARG A 206 10.93 8.30 -2.75
N THR A 207 10.88 7.50 -3.81
CA THR A 207 12.05 7.18 -4.64
C THR A 207 11.66 7.03 -6.11
N THR A 208 12.51 6.47 -6.96
CA THR A 208 12.20 6.11 -8.35
C THR A 208 12.67 4.69 -8.64
N ILE A 209 12.08 4.04 -9.64
CA ILE A 209 12.53 2.71 -10.07
C ILE A 209 14.01 2.74 -10.47
N GLY A 210 14.47 3.78 -11.17
CA GLY A 210 15.88 3.93 -11.55
C GLY A 210 16.83 4.05 -10.37
N ALA A 211 16.46 4.82 -9.32
CA ALA A 211 17.25 4.92 -8.11
C ALA A 211 17.36 3.56 -7.40
N GLU A 212 16.24 2.88 -7.24
CA GLU A 212 16.21 1.57 -6.58
C GLU A 212 16.93 0.49 -7.40
N ARG A 213 16.80 0.49 -8.71
CA ARG A 213 17.54 -0.42 -9.60
C ARG A 213 19.07 -0.27 -9.42
N SER A 214 19.52 0.96 -9.16
CA SER A 214 20.94 1.28 -9.05
C SER A 214 21.52 1.05 -7.66
N SER A 215 20.74 1.24 -6.59
CA SER A 215 21.25 1.30 -5.21
C SER A 215 20.60 0.33 -4.23
N ASN A 216 19.42 -0.21 -4.54
CA ASN A 216 18.74 -1.14 -3.65
C ASN A 216 19.47 -2.50 -3.63
N PRO A 217 19.97 -2.97 -2.47
CA PRO A 217 20.75 -4.20 -2.41
C PRO A 217 19.99 -5.45 -2.82
N TYR A 218 18.66 -5.47 -2.60
CA TYR A 218 17.80 -6.60 -2.98
C TYR A 218 17.62 -6.66 -4.50
N LEU A 219 17.38 -5.54 -5.16
CA LEU A 219 17.26 -5.48 -6.62
C LEU A 219 18.61 -5.78 -7.29
N SER A 220 19.71 -5.24 -6.74
CA SER A 220 21.06 -5.51 -7.24
C SER A 220 21.41 -7.00 -7.14
N ALA A 221 21.07 -7.67 -6.03
CA ALA A 221 21.27 -9.11 -5.86
C ALA A 221 20.47 -9.91 -6.91
N LEU A 222 19.20 -9.54 -7.16
CA LEU A 222 18.37 -10.21 -8.17
C LEU A 222 18.94 -10.07 -9.58
N VAL A 223 19.48 -8.91 -9.93
CA VAL A 223 20.14 -8.67 -11.23
C VAL A 223 21.43 -9.49 -11.35
N ALA A 224 22.20 -9.63 -10.25
CA ALA A 224 23.40 -10.45 -10.19
C ALA A 224 23.16 -11.97 -10.13
N GLY A 225 21.89 -12.40 -9.99
CA GLY A 225 21.54 -13.82 -9.86
C GLY A 225 21.86 -14.41 -8.49
N SER A 226 22.04 -13.56 -7.46
CA SER A 226 22.30 -13.97 -6.06
C SER A 226 20.99 -13.98 -5.27
N ASP A 227 20.75 -15.04 -4.52
CA ASP A 227 19.57 -15.18 -3.64
C ASP A 227 19.91 -14.92 -2.14
N ASP A 228 21.16 -14.62 -1.81
CA ASP A 228 21.64 -14.53 -0.42
C ASP A 228 21.00 -13.40 0.41
N SER A 229 20.60 -12.31 -0.25
CA SER A 229 19.98 -11.16 0.42
C SER A 229 18.58 -11.44 1.00
N PHE A 230 17.93 -12.54 0.59
CA PHE A 230 16.58 -12.92 1.04
C PHE A 230 16.58 -14.00 2.12
N SER A 231 17.75 -14.39 2.62
CA SER A 231 17.94 -15.50 3.57
C SER A 231 18.00 -15.05 5.03
N ARG A 232 17.53 -13.84 5.35
CA ARG A 232 17.57 -13.32 6.73
C ARG A 232 16.18 -13.13 7.30
#